data_5ebb257d772cb5d31b691dfff7135a53
#
_entry.id   5ebb257d772cb5d31b691dfff7135a53
#
_cell.length_a   1.000
_cell.length_b   1.000
_cell.length_c   1.000
_cell.angle_alpha   90.00
_cell.angle_beta   90.00
_cell.angle_gamma   90.00
#
_symmetry.space_group_name_H-M   'P 1'
#
loop_
_entity.id
_entity.type
_entity.pdbx_description
1 polymer ?
#
loop_
_entity_poly.entity_id
_entity_poly.type
_entity_poly.pdbx_seq_one_letter_code
_entity_poly.pdbx_strand_id
1 'polypeptide(L)'
;ETFRKEVLDYDLNLSKVRCEIECGFVWITMNDKAEPVREYLGPVATYLDNYKIEEMKVVRHVNSLWKANWKTGLEAFYETYHLSTVHPETQTMMEDYKVQIDNWGNGMNRMIVPFIIPSVRYEDRSTVNESTSFLLEDVGISSEQFNGNIEEAKREIQSKKREISEKFNLGYERYTDAELTDSFDYGIFPNIQIGCHPEGIFLF
;
A
#
# COMPACT_ATOMS: atom_id res chain seq x y z
N GLU A 1 33.62 -35.48 25.80
CA GLU A 1 33.41 -34.04 26.04
C GLU A 1 34.10 -33.26 24.92
N THR A 2 33.34 -32.52 24.14
CA THR A 2 33.85 -31.83 22.94
C THR A 2 34.45 -30.44 23.25
N PHE A 3 34.09 -29.86 24.42
CA PHE A 3 34.56 -28.53 24.83
C PHE A 3 35.40 -28.60 26.10
N ARG A 4 36.39 -27.70 26.20
CA ARG A 4 37.15 -27.53 27.46
C ARG A 4 36.23 -26.92 28.53
N LYS A 5 36.41 -27.28 29.77
CA LYS A 5 35.60 -26.87 30.90
C LYS A 5 35.48 -25.33 31.00
N GLU A 6 36.54 -24.61 30.70
CA GLU A 6 36.62 -23.14 30.67
C GLU A 6 35.69 -22.50 29.65
N VAL A 7 35.31 -23.20 28.58
CA VAL A 7 34.36 -22.69 27.54
C VAL A 7 32.92 -22.80 28.04
N LEU A 8 32.65 -23.70 28.98
CA LEU A 8 31.31 -23.89 29.55
C LEU A 8 30.96 -22.79 30.58
N ASP A 9 31.95 -22.03 31.04
CA ASP A 9 31.74 -20.92 31.99
C ASP A 9 31.32 -19.62 31.28
N TYR A 10 31.34 -19.59 29.94
CA TYR A 10 30.86 -18.45 29.13
C TYR A 10 29.41 -18.70 28.76
N ASP A 11 28.66 -17.60 28.68
CA ASP A 11 27.34 -17.61 28.05
C ASP A 11 27.50 -17.78 26.52
N LEU A 12 27.29 -19.01 26.05
CA LEU A 12 27.38 -19.37 24.64
C LEU A 12 26.09 -19.15 23.87
N ASN A 13 25.08 -18.55 24.50
CA ASN A 13 23.85 -18.22 23.83
C ASN A 13 24.06 -17.11 22.80
N LEU A 14 23.27 -17.15 21.74
CA LEU A 14 23.18 -16.03 20.82
C LEU A 14 22.57 -14.82 21.56
N SER A 15 23.02 -13.64 21.17
CA SER A 15 22.42 -12.40 21.65
C SER A 15 20.91 -12.40 21.38
N LYS A 16 20.13 -12.01 22.37
CA LYS A 16 18.67 -11.89 22.21
C LYS A 16 18.35 -10.74 21.27
N VAL A 17 17.42 -10.98 20.37
CA VAL A 17 16.86 -9.97 19.49
C VAL A 17 15.40 -9.81 19.89
N ARG A 18 14.98 -8.58 20.14
CA ARG A 18 13.57 -8.30 20.41
C ARG A 18 12.78 -8.49 19.13
N CYS A 19 11.71 -9.25 19.23
CA CYS A 19 10.83 -9.59 18.12
C CYS A 19 9.38 -9.35 18.53
N GLU A 20 8.60 -8.66 17.70
CA GLU A 20 7.17 -8.42 17.87
C GLU A 20 6.44 -8.72 16.56
N ILE A 21 5.18 -9.11 16.67
CA ILE A 21 4.30 -9.32 15.51
C ILE A 21 3.24 -8.21 15.55
N GLU A 22 3.16 -7.43 14.48
CA GLU A 22 2.21 -6.34 14.36
C GLU A 22 1.81 -6.14 12.90
N CYS A 23 0.52 -5.92 12.62
CA CYS A 23 -0.03 -5.68 11.28
C CYS A 23 0.41 -6.72 10.24
N GLY A 24 0.46 -8.01 10.60
CA GLY A 24 0.86 -9.10 9.71
C GLY A 24 2.35 -9.24 9.44
N PHE A 25 3.20 -8.42 10.04
CA PHE A 25 4.66 -8.46 9.90
C PHE A 25 5.36 -8.88 11.17
N VAL A 26 6.53 -9.47 11.01
CA VAL A 26 7.47 -9.76 12.10
C VAL A 26 8.51 -8.63 12.14
N TRP A 27 8.49 -7.88 13.23
CA TRP A 27 9.39 -6.76 13.47
C TRP A 27 10.51 -7.17 14.40
N ILE A 28 11.73 -6.77 14.09
CA ILE A 28 12.91 -7.06 14.93
C ILE A 28 13.68 -5.79 15.23
N THR A 29 14.29 -5.72 16.40
CA THR A 29 15.21 -4.66 16.76
C THR A 29 16.33 -5.17 17.66
N MET A 30 17.54 -4.61 17.48
CA MET A 30 18.69 -4.84 18.36
C MET A 30 18.69 -3.87 19.55
N ASN A 31 17.78 -2.90 19.57
CA ASN A 31 17.63 -1.96 20.67
C ASN A 31 16.60 -2.47 21.67
N ASP A 32 17.06 -2.97 22.81
CA ASP A 32 16.23 -3.47 23.92
C ASP A 32 15.38 -2.38 24.60
N LYS A 33 15.72 -1.09 24.36
CA LYS A 33 14.99 0.08 24.87
C LYS A 33 14.03 0.68 23.84
N ALA A 34 13.88 0.07 22.67
CA ALA A 34 12.91 0.54 21.68
C ALA A 34 11.49 0.49 22.26
N GLU A 35 10.67 1.45 21.86
CA GLU A 35 9.23 1.40 22.17
C GLU A 35 8.57 0.18 21.50
N PRO A 36 7.39 -0.26 21.98
CA PRO A 36 6.62 -1.30 21.28
C PRO A 36 6.33 -0.93 19.83
N VAL A 37 6.34 -1.92 18.94
CA VAL A 37 6.17 -1.68 17.49
C VAL A 37 4.88 -0.91 17.20
N ARG A 38 3.78 -1.23 17.86
CA ARG A 38 2.52 -0.52 17.64
C ARG A 38 2.59 0.96 18.00
N GLU A 39 3.31 1.31 19.06
CA GLU A 39 3.55 2.70 19.45
C GLU A 39 4.44 3.41 18.43
N TYR A 40 5.49 2.71 17.94
CA TYR A 40 6.38 3.21 16.90
C TYR A 40 5.64 3.50 15.59
N LEU A 41 4.78 2.60 15.15
CA LEU A 41 3.96 2.75 13.93
C LEU A 41 2.89 3.83 14.07
N GLY A 42 2.43 4.10 15.31
CA GLY A 42 1.41 5.11 15.57
C GLY A 42 0.15 4.91 14.73
N PRO A 43 -0.38 5.96 14.08
CA PRO A 43 -1.60 5.85 13.28
C PRO A 43 -1.52 4.85 12.12
N VAL A 44 -0.33 4.61 11.57
CA VAL A 44 -0.12 3.65 10.46
C VAL A 44 -0.58 2.26 10.87
N ALA A 45 -0.30 1.83 12.12
CA ALA A 45 -0.76 0.52 12.61
C ALA A 45 -2.28 0.37 12.50
N THR A 46 -3.04 1.40 12.89
CA THR A 46 -4.51 1.37 12.83
C THR A 46 -5.04 1.25 11.41
N TYR A 47 -4.39 1.92 10.45
CA TYR A 47 -4.77 1.82 9.04
C TYR A 47 -4.42 0.46 8.45
N LEU A 48 -3.22 -0.07 8.76
CA LEU A 48 -2.78 -1.38 8.26
C LEU A 48 -3.62 -2.53 8.83
N ASP A 49 -4.12 -2.43 10.07
CA ASP A 49 -5.05 -3.43 10.65
C ASP A 49 -6.27 -3.68 9.76
N ASN A 50 -6.71 -2.66 9.03
CA ASN A 50 -7.89 -2.75 8.17
C ASN A 50 -7.67 -3.70 6.99
N TYR A 51 -6.42 -3.86 6.53
CA TYR A 51 -6.09 -4.71 5.38
C TYR A 51 -5.92 -6.19 5.71
N LYS A 52 -5.87 -6.58 6.98
CA LYS A 52 -5.74 -7.97 7.41
C LYS A 52 -4.56 -8.68 6.72
N ILE A 53 -3.40 -8.04 6.75
CA ILE A 53 -2.20 -8.52 6.06
C ILE A 53 -1.80 -9.92 6.52
N GLU A 54 -2.09 -10.27 7.78
CA GLU A 54 -1.86 -11.60 8.35
C GLU A 54 -2.62 -12.74 7.64
N GLU A 55 -3.68 -12.39 6.90
CA GLU A 55 -4.47 -13.36 6.13
C GLU A 55 -4.01 -13.47 4.66
N MET A 56 -3.12 -12.55 4.23
CA MET A 56 -2.62 -12.52 2.85
C MET A 56 -1.54 -13.57 2.62
N LYS A 57 -1.33 -13.91 1.34
CA LYS A 57 -0.26 -14.81 0.89
C LYS A 57 0.69 -14.06 -0.03
N VAL A 58 1.97 -14.32 0.13
CA VAL A 58 2.99 -13.80 -0.80
C VAL A 58 2.80 -14.50 -2.15
N VAL A 59 2.41 -13.75 -3.15
CA VAL A 59 2.21 -14.24 -4.52
C VAL A 59 3.40 -13.94 -5.43
N ARG A 60 4.21 -12.95 -5.07
CA ARG A 60 5.40 -12.56 -5.82
C ARG A 60 6.45 -11.96 -4.89
N HIS A 61 7.70 -12.33 -5.11
CA HIS A 61 8.86 -11.72 -4.45
C HIS A 61 9.90 -11.39 -5.52
N VAL A 62 10.36 -10.14 -5.53
CA VAL A 62 11.36 -9.64 -6.50
C VAL A 62 12.43 -8.88 -5.73
N ASN A 63 13.70 -9.16 -6.06
CA ASN A 63 14.83 -8.36 -5.59
C ASN A 63 15.32 -7.49 -6.74
N SER A 64 15.45 -6.20 -6.49
CA SER A 64 15.96 -5.22 -7.45
C SER A 64 17.04 -4.35 -6.80
N LEU A 65 18.18 -4.22 -7.44
CA LEU A 65 19.24 -3.33 -6.99
C LEU A 65 19.10 -1.97 -7.69
N TRP A 66 18.72 -0.96 -6.92
CA TRP A 66 18.67 0.41 -7.40
C TRP A 66 19.98 1.13 -7.12
N LYS A 67 20.59 1.69 -8.16
CA LYS A 67 21.84 2.48 -8.04
C LYS A 67 21.52 3.93 -7.63
N ALA A 68 20.78 4.09 -6.55
CA ALA A 68 20.33 5.37 -6.02
C ALA A 68 20.35 5.37 -4.49
N ASN A 69 20.27 6.55 -3.88
CA ASN A 69 20.02 6.65 -2.45
C ASN A 69 18.62 6.13 -2.15
N TRP A 70 18.46 5.32 -1.10
CA TRP A 70 17.17 4.77 -0.71
C TRP A 70 16.09 5.85 -0.47
N LYS A 71 16.48 7.02 0.03
CA LYS A 71 15.55 8.16 0.21
C LYS A 71 14.92 8.61 -1.09
N THR A 72 15.71 8.69 -2.18
CA THR A 72 15.19 9.04 -3.49
C THR A 72 14.15 8.03 -3.99
N GLY A 73 14.36 6.75 -3.71
CA GLY A 73 13.38 5.70 -4.03
C GLY A 73 12.07 5.88 -3.28
N LEU A 74 12.14 6.17 -1.97
CA LEU A 74 10.95 6.41 -1.16
C LEU A 74 10.24 7.72 -1.49
N GLU A 75 11.00 8.79 -1.76
CA GLU A 75 10.43 10.11 -2.07
C GLU A 75 9.48 10.08 -3.25
N ALA A 76 9.70 9.18 -4.23
CA ALA A 76 8.79 8.98 -5.35
C ALA A 76 7.38 8.49 -4.94
N PHE A 77 7.21 7.98 -3.72
CA PHE A 77 5.90 7.60 -3.16
C PHE A 77 5.31 8.64 -2.20
N TYR A 78 5.93 9.80 -2.09
CA TYR A 78 5.49 10.90 -1.20
C TYR A 78 5.10 12.14 -1.98
N GLU A 79 5.09 12.07 -3.29
CA GLU A 79 4.72 13.14 -4.18
C GLU A 79 4.17 12.58 -5.50
N THR A 80 3.47 13.40 -6.26
CA THR A 80 2.87 13.00 -7.53
C THR A 80 3.31 13.86 -8.71
N TYR A 81 4.16 14.87 -8.48
CA TYR A 81 4.56 15.81 -9.55
C TYR A 81 5.39 15.13 -10.65
N HIS A 82 6.09 14.03 -10.36
CA HIS A 82 6.84 13.27 -11.35
C HIS A 82 5.90 12.50 -12.31
N LEU A 83 4.68 12.17 -11.90
CA LEU A 83 3.75 11.36 -12.68
C LEU A 83 3.50 11.95 -14.05
N SER A 84 3.32 13.28 -14.14
CA SER A 84 3.05 13.93 -15.41
C SER A 84 4.21 13.88 -16.42
N THR A 85 5.43 13.59 -15.96
CA THR A 85 6.66 13.62 -16.78
C THR A 85 7.24 12.22 -16.97
N VAL A 86 7.26 11.42 -15.91
CA VAL A 86 7.86 10.08 -15.89
C VAL A 86 6.85 8.99 -16.24
N HIS A 87 5.59 9.21 -15.83
CA HIS A 87 4.48 8.28 -16.02
C HIS A 87 3.27 8.98 -16.66
N PRO A 88 3.40 9.60 -17.84
CA PRO A 88 2.32 10.38 -18.45
C PRO A 88 1.05 9.54 -18.73
N GLU A 89 1.18 8.23 -18.88
CA GLU A 89 0.09 7.28 -19.02
C GLU A 89 -0.85 7.25 -17.81
N THR A 90 -0.36 7.58 -16.63
CA THR A 90 -1.18 7.59 -15.40
C THR A 90 -2.19 8.72 -15.37
N GLN A 91 -2.00 9.76 -16.17
CA GLN A 91 -2.90 10.93 -16.22
C GLN A 91 -4.33 10.55 -16.61
N THR A 92 -4.53 9.44 -17.30
CA THR A 92 -5.85 8.95 -17.70
C THR A 92 -6.66 8.38 -16.53
N MET A 93 -6.01 8.08 -15.40
CA MET A 93 -6.62 7.32 -14.32
C MET A 93 -6.25 7.80 -12.90
N MET A 94 -5.28 8.73 -12.76
CA MET A 94 -4.82 9.22 -11.45
C MET A 94 -4.93 10.75 -11.38
N GLU A 95 -5.71 11.25 -10.42
CA GLU A 95 -5.80 12.69 -10.13
C GLU A 95 -4.59 13.11 -9.28
N ASP A 96 -3.51 13.40 -9.94
CA ASP A 96 -2.21 13.70 -9.35
C ASP A 96 -2.10 15.09 -8.69
N TYR A 97 -3.15 15.89 -8.73
CA TYR A 97 -3.18 17.24 -8.16
C TYR A 97 -3.97 17.33 -6.84
N LYS A 98 -4.93 16.44 -6.64
CA LYS A 98 -5.79 16.40 -5.44
C LYS A 98 -5.39 15.26 -4.50
N VAL A 99 -4.10 15.15 -4.26
CA VAL A 99 -3.57 14.14 -3.34
C VAL A 99 -3.70 14.60 -1.88
N GLN A 100 -3.93 13.66 -0.99
CA GLN A 100 -3.82 13.89 0.45
C GLN A 100 -2.49 13.33 0.93
N ILE A 101 -1.77 14.12 1.71
CA ILE A 101 -0.52 13.69 2.36
C ILE A 101 -0.67 13.93 3.86
N ASP A 102 -0.57 12.86 4.63
CA ASP A 102 -0.55 12.90 6.09
C ASP A 102 0.87 12.61 6.57
N ASN A 103 1.39 13.43 7.48
CA ASN A 103 2.67 13.22 8.13
C ASN A 103 2.47 13.11 9.63
N TRP A 104 3.02 12.04 10.20
CA TRP A 104 2.96 11.77 11.63
C TRP A 104 4.35 11.73 12.25
N GLY A 105 4.43 11.52 13.55
CA GLY A 105 5.70 11.36 14.25
C GLY A 105 6.48 10.14 13.75
N ASN A 106 7.76 10.09 14.13
CA ASN A 106 8.70 9.00 13.80
C ASN A 106 8.93 8.76 12.29
N GLY A 107 8.63 9.76 11.44
CA GLY A 107 8.79 9.62 9.99
C GLY A 107 7.74 8.70 9.34
N MET A 108 6.61 8.52 10.00
CA MET A 108 5.44 7.83 9.44
C MET A 108 4.65 8.79 8.58
N ASN A 109 4.17 8.31 7.44
CA ASN A 109 3.34 9.10 6.55
C ASN A 109 2.35 8.24 5.75
N ARG A 110 1.42 8.92 5.08
CA ARG A 110 0.52 8.33 4.11
C ARG A 110 0.31 9.29 2.97
N MET A 111 0.28 8.76 1.74
CA MET A 111 -0.23 9.46 0.58
C MET A 111 -1.48 8.75 0.07
N ILE A 112 -2.51 9.51 -0.25
CA ILE A 112 -3.72 9.02 -0.91
C ILE A 112 -3.84 9.72 -2.25
N VAL A 113 -3.86 8.95 -3.32
CA VAL A 113 -4.03 9.46 -4.68
C VAL A 113 -5.38 8.99 -5.20
N PRO A 114 -6.31 9.91 -5.55
CA PRO A 114 -7.57 9.52 -6.18
C PRO A 114 -7.32 8.79 -7.50
N PHE A 115 -7.89 7.59 -7.61
CA PHE A 115 -7.76 6.72 -8.77
C PHE A 115 -9.09 6.61 -9.54
N ILE A 116 -9.02 6.19 -10.80
CA ILE A 116 -10.18 6.16 -11.74
C ILE A 116 -10.71 7.56 -12.06
N ILE A 117 -10.04 8.60 -11.62
CA ILE A 117 -10.35 9.99 -11.99
C ILE A 117 -9.13 10.55 -12.71
N PRO A 118 -9.25 11.02 -13.96
CA PRO A 118 -8.11 11.57 -14.69
C PRO A 118 -7.54 12.82 -14.02
N SER A 119 -6.25 13.04 -14.23
CA SER A 119 -5.54 14.26 -13.83
C SER A 119 -6.24 15.52 -14.35
N VAL A 120 -6.13 16.62 -13.60
CA VAL A 120 -6.56 17.96 -14.08
C VAL A 120 -5.83 18.38 -15.36
N ARG A 121 -4.71 17.76 -15.70
CA ARG A 121 -3.93 18.00 -16.91
C ARG A 121 -4.46 17.24 -18.12
N TYR A 122 -5.34 16.25 -17.91
CA TYR A 122 -5.94 15.47 -18.98
C TYR A 122 -7.13 16.23 -19.58
N GLU A 123 -7.20 16.28 -20.91
CA GLU A 123 -8.16 17.14 -21.61
C GLU A 123 -9.60 16.73 -21.38
N ASP A 124 -9.91 15.43 -21.51
CA ASP A 124 -11.24 14.88 -21.25
C ASP A 124 -11.26 14.10 -19.95
N ARG A 125 -11.88 14.69 -18.91
CA ARG A 125 -11.97 14.12 -17.57
C ARG A 125 -13.35 13.50 -17.27
N SER A 126 -14.22 13.47 -18.23
CA SER A 126 -15.62 13.03 -18.02
C SER A 126 -15.94 11.74 -18.76
N THR A 127 -15.37 11.53 -19.92
CA THR A 127 -15.65 10.35 -20.74
C THR A 127 -14.85 9.15 -20.23
N VAL A 128 -15.50 7.98 -20.18
CA VAL A 128 -14.84 6.71 -19.91
C VAL A 128 -13.74 6.48 -20.94
N ASN A 129 -12.52 6.43 -20.50
CA ASN A 129 -11.33 6.20 -21.30
C ASN A 129 -10.90 4.72 -21.29
N GLU A 130 -9.86 4.38 -22.04
CA GLU A 130 -9.37 3.01 -22.16
C GLU A 130 -9.00 2.40 -20.79
N SER A 131 -8.32 3.18 -19.92
CA SER A 131 -7.94 2.72 -18.59
C SER A 131 -9.15 2.40 -17.72
N THR A 132 -10.17 3.26 -17.75
CA THR A 132 -11.41 3.05 -17.01
C THR A 132 -12.22 1.89 -17.60
N SER A 133 -12.23 1.74 -18.93
CA SER A 133 -12.85 0.61 -19.62
C SER A 133 -12.25 -0.73 -19.15
N PHE A 134 -10.92 -0.80 -19.07
CA PHE A 134 -10.23 -1.97 -18.55
C PHE A 134 -10.67 -2.32 -17.13
N LEU A 135 -10.79 -1.32 -16.25
CA LEU A 135 -11.19 -1.54 -14.85
C LEU A 135 -12.67 -1.93 -14.70
N LEU A 136 -13.55 -1.46 -15.61
CA LEU A 136 -14.93 -1.93 -15.69
C LEU A 136 -14.99 -3.42 -16.05
N GLU A 137 -14.26 -3.81 -17.10
CA GLU A 137 -14.19 -5.21 -17.55
C GLU A 137 -13.62 -6.13 -16.45
N ASP A 138 -12.61 -5.66 -15.71
CA ASP A 138 -11.99 -6.43 -14.63
C ASP A 138 -12.99 -6.82 -13.53
N VAL A 139 -13.96 -5.96 -13.25
CA VAL A 139 -15.05 -6.27 -12.31
C VAL A 139 -16.27 -6.89 -12.97
N GLY A 140 -16.20 -7.22 -14.27
CA GLY A 140 -17.25 -7.90 -15.02
C GLY A 140 -18.37 -6.98 -15.52
N ILE A 141 -18.10 -5.69 -15.69
CA ILE A 141 -19.00 -4.71 -16.31
C ILE A 141 -18.57 -4.51 -17.75
N SER A 142 -19.47 -4.74 -18.72
CA SER A 142 -19.15 -4.48 -20.13
C SER A 142 -18.96 -2.97 -20.36
N SER A 143 -17.75 -2.57 -20.71
CA SER A 143 -17.41 -1.17 -21.01
C SER A 143 -18.12 -0.65 -22.27
N GLU A 144 -18.37 -1.53 -23.25
CA GLU A 144 -19.14 -1.21 -24.47
C GLU A 144 -20.61 -0.89 -24.19
N GLN A 145 -21.19 -1.49 -23.14
CA GLN A 145 -22.58 -1.30 -22.75
C GLN A 145 -22.73 -0.25 -21.65
N PHE A 146 -21.63 0.18 -21.04
CA PHE A 146 -21.66 1.17 -20.00
C PHE A 146 -21.94 2.57 -20.60
N ASN A 147 -23.02 3.19 -20.14
CA ASN A 147 -23.51 4.45 -20.69
C ASN A 147 -23.48 5.59 -19.66
N GLY A 148 -22.41 5.65 -18.87
CA GLY A 148 -22.19 6.65 -17.84
C GLY A 148 -20.89 7.43 -18.05
N ASN A 149 -20.69 8.44 -17.24
CA ASN A 149 -19.43 9.18 -17.19
C ASN A 149 -18.41 8.46 -16.27
N ILE A 150 -17.20 9.02 -16.18
CA ILE A 150 -16.08 8.41 -15.44
C ILE A 150 -16.34 8.32 -13.92
N GLU A 151 -17.05 9.30 -13.34
CA GLU A 151 -17.40 9.25 -11.93
C GLU A 151 -18.48 8.20 -11.64
N GLU A 152 -19.39 8.00 -12.57
CA GLU A 152 -20.38 6.91 -12.51
C GLU A 152 -19.70 5.57 -12.65
N ALA A 153 -18.73 5.45 -13.55
CA ALA A 153 -17.91 4.25 -13.69
C ALA A 153 -17.17 3.92 -12.39
N LYS A 154 -16.55 4.91 -11.74
CA LYS A 154 -15.89 4.73 -10.43
C LYS A 154 -16.85 4.17 -9.38
N ARG A 155 -18.04 4.76 -9.25
CA ARG A 155 -19.07 4.30 -8.31
C ARG A 155 -19.56 2.89 -8.62
N GLU A 156 -19.74 2.58 -9.90
CA GLU A 156 -20.18 1.25 -10.34
C GLU A 156 -19.11 0.18 -10.02
N ILE A 157 -17.83 0.49 -10.25
CA ILE A 157 -16.70 -0.37 -9.87
C ILE A 157 -16.70 -0.62 -8.35
N GLN A 158 -16.88 0.43 -7.54
CA GLN A 158 -16.95 0.31 -6.07
C GLN A 158 -18.11 -0.58 -5.64
N SER A 159 -19.29 -0.37 -6.23
CA SER A 159 -20.48 -1.20 -5.98
C SER A 159 -20.22 -2.65 -6.34
N LYS A 160 -19.63 -2.89 -7.50
CA LYS A 160 -19.33 -4.23 -8.00
C LYS A 160 -18.28 -4.96 -7.17
N LYS A 161 -17.26 -4.26 -6.70
CA LYS A 161 -16.29 -4.82 -5.74
C LYS A 161 -16.97 -5.27 -4.45
N ARG A 162 -17.97 -4.54 -3.94
CA ARG A 162 -18.76 -4.95 -2.77
C ARG A 162 -19.60 -6.20 -3.03
N GLU A 163 -20.27 -6.28 -4.18
CA GLU A 163 -21.03 -7.49 -4.58
C GLU A 163 -20.10 -8.70 -4.70
N ILE A 164 -18.94 -8.55 -5.32
CA ILE A 164 -17.92 -9.61 -5.43
C ILE A 164 -17.44 -10.02 -4.04
N SER A 165 -17.20 -9.05 -3.17
CA SER A 165 -16.78 -9.32 -1.79
C SER A 165 -17.82 -10.11 -1.02
N GLU A 166 -19.09 -9.74 -1.11
CA GLU A 166 -20.18 -10.47 -0.46
C GLU A 166 -20.27 -11.92 -0.97
N LYS A 167 -20.22 -12.08 -2.29
CA LYS A 167 -20.28 -13.41 -2.93
C LYS A 167 -19.15 -14.33 -2.52
N PHE A 168 -17.93 -13.81 -2.35
CA PHE A 168 -16.74 -14.60 -2.07
C PHE A 168 -16.23 -14.45 -0.61
N ASN A 169 -16.96 -13.72 0.23
CA ASN A 169 -16.62 -13.44 1.63
C ASN A 169 -15.23 -12.84 1.79
N LEU A 170 -14.92 -11.78 1.01
CA LEU A 170 -13.61 -11.12 1.01
C LEU A 170 -13.47 -10.06 2.11
N GLY A 171 -14.57 -9.67 2.75
CA GLY A 171 -14.56 -8.72 3.87
C GLY A 171 -14.37 -7.26 3.46
N TYR A 172 -14.74 -6.88 2.23
CA TYR A 172 -14.58 -5.49 1.74
C TYR A 172 -15.57 -4.50 2.36
N GLU A 173 -16.52 -4.96 3.16
CA GLU A 173 -17.41 -4.09 3.95
C GLU A 173 -16.64 -3.21 4.95
N ARG A 174 -15.40 -3.60 5.30
CA ARG A 174 -14.52 -2.81 6.17
C ARG A 174 -13.92 -1.59 5.50
N TYR A 175 -13.88 -1.57 4.17
CA TYR A 175 -13.26 -0.49 3.39
C TYR A 175 -14.24 0.64 3.08
N THR A 176 -13.76 1.86 3.08
CA THR A 176 -14.46 3.02 2.51
C THR A 176 -14.50 2.91 0.99
N ASP A 177 -15.32 3.72 0.33
CA ASP A 177 -15.37 3.75 -1.13
C ASP A 177 -14.03 4.20 -1.74
N ALA A 178 -13.32 5.12 -1.08
CA ALA A 178 -11.97 5.52 -1.48
C ALA A 178 -10.99 4.34 -1.39
N GLU A 179 -10.97 3.60 -0.27
CA GLU A 179 -10.08 2.43 -0.11
C GLU A 179 -10.35 1.32 -1.13
N LEU A 180 -11.56 1.25 -1.70
CA LEU A 180 -11.87 0.29 -2.76
C LEU A 180 -11.22 0.63 -4.11
N THR A 181 -10.89 1.89 -4.37
CA THR A 181 -10.46 2.34 -5.70
C THR A 181 -9.24 3.23 -5.73
N ASP A 182 -8.94 3.97 -4.67
CA ASP A 182 -7.83 4.93 -4.64
C ASP A 182 -6.53 4.26 -4.19
N SER A 183 -5.39 4.85 -4.51
CA SER A 183 -4.08 4.38 -4.03
C SER A 183 -3.81 4.90 -2.63
N PHE A 184 -3.53 3.99 -1.72
CA PHE A 184 -3.14 4.28 -0.34
C PHE A 184 -1.72 3.80 -0.11
N ASP A 185 -0.80 4.74 0.01
CA ASP A 185 0.61 4.47 0.18
C ASP A 185 1.07 4.89 1.58
N TYR A 186 1.63 3.95 2.34
CA TYR A 186 2.10 4.16 3.71
C TYR A 186 3.61 4.08 3.77
N GLY A 187 4.25 5.13 4.25
CA GLY A 187 5.67 5.15 4.52
C GLY A 187 5.97 4.88 5.98
N ILE A 188 6.89 3.96 6.23
CA ILE A 188 7.37 3.60 7.55
C ILE A 188 8.88 3.81 7.58
N PHE A 189 9.31 4.82 8.33
CA PHE A 189 10.73 5.12 8.48
C PHE A 189 11.49 3.90 9.06
N PRO A 190 12.72 3.59 8.60
CA PRO A 190 13.50 4.42 7.68
C PRO A 190 13.26 4.10 6.19
N ASN A 191 12.82 2.90 5.82
CA ASN A 191 12.98 2.43 4.45
C ASN A 191 11.90 1.43 3.99
N ILE A 192 10.70 1.51 4.54
CA ILE A 192 9.58 0.67 4.13
C ILE A 192 8.50 1.53 3.49
N GLN A 193 8.01 1.08 2.35
CA GLN A 193 6.86 1.64 1.66
C GLN A 193 5.84 0.53 1.40
N ILE A 194 4.58 0.76 1.73
CA ILE A 194 3.50 -0.19 1.55
C ILE A 194 2.40 0.47 0.74
N GLY A 195 2.19 0.02 -0.49
CA GLY A 195 1.01 0.37 -1.27
C GLY A 195 -0.12 -0.60 -0.97
N CYS A 196 -1.28 -0.09 -0.57
CA CYS A 196 -2.41 -0.88 -0.12
C CYS A 196 -3.60 -0.77 -1.04
N HIS A 197 -4.16 -1.94 -1.40
CA HIS A 197 -5.42 -2.10 -2.12
C HIS A 197 -6.20 -3.25 -1.49
N PRO A 198 -7.53 -3.32 -1.66
CA PRO A 198 -8.33 -4.43 -1.13
C PRO A 198 -7.87 -5.81 -1.63
N GLU A 199 -7.38 -5.88 -2.85
CA GLU A 199 -6.92 -7.10 -3.51
C GLU A 199 -5.54 -7.57 -3.03
N GLY A 200 -4.75 -6.70 -2.40
CA GLY A 200 -3.42 -7.02 -1.94
C GLY A 200 -2.55 -5.80 -1.65
N ILE A 201 -1.35 -6.06 -1.18
CA ILE A 201 -0.37 -5.01 -0.86
C ILE A 201 0.90 -5.19 -1.68
N PHE A 202 1.57 -4.07 -1.92
CA PHE A 202 2.93 -4.01 -2.45
C PHE A 202 3.85 -3.52 -1.35
N LEU A 203 4.91 -4.26 -1.08
CA LEU A 203 5.93 -3.90 -0.09
C LEU A 203 7.25 -3.60 -0.81
N PHE A 204 7.83 -2.43 -0.56
CA PHE A 204 9.11 -1.97 -1.09
C PHE A 204 10.12 -1.69 0.01
#